data_83f783ce16732397eb9fa8024e52cc57
#
_entry.id   83f783ce16732397eb9fa8024e52cc57
#
_cell.length_a   1.000
_cell.length_b   1.000
_cell.length_c   1.000
_cell.angle_alpha   90.00
_cell.angle_beta   90.00
_cell.angle_gamma   90.00
#
_symmetry.space_group_name_H-M   'P 1'
#
loop_
_entity.id
_entity.type
_entity.pdbx_description
1 polymer ?
#
loop_
_entity_poly.entity_id
_entity_poly.type
_entity_poly.pdbx_seq_one_letter_code
_entity_poly.pdbx_strand_id
1 'polypeptide(L)'
;MTARFAVLVAGVAATAGFVALLAGGGAAASNSPRPGQLAPIHGPYAPKINPANFVMTVDNRYLPFKAGMRIAFEGVKDGTHQNDVEVVLRRTKTIIGVRCTIVRDTVSQNGRALERTLDYYAQDKQGNVWYMGEDSFERHHGHFVKASDSWRSGLKGGKPGIIMPAHPRRGDAYRQEYFPPGKALDQAHVLRLDERLTVPFGNFKHVLVTSEFSPAEPQTEKKYYAPGVGEIAERVVKGGHEEFQLVNVTH
;
A
#
# COMPACT_ATOMS: atom_id res chain seq x y z
N MET A 1 1.76 -19.97 4.70
CA MET A 1 2.82 -18.96 4.93
C MET A 1 2.54 -17.89 3.93
N THR A 2 2.03 -16.90 4.41
CA THR A 2 1.12 -15.92 3.86
C THR A 2 1.92 -14.74 3.39
N ALA A 3 1.44 -14.21 2.26
CA ALA A 3 1.67 -12.84 1.86
C ALA A 3 1.61 -11.91 3.08
N ARG A 4 2.13 -10.71 2.99
CA ARG A 4 2.18 -9.70 4.05
C ARG A 4 0.90 -9.50 4.87
N PHE A 5 -0.15 -10.32 4.67
CA PHE A 5 -1.46 -10.27 5.34
C PHE A 5 -2.03 -11.66 5.58
N ALA A 6 -2.14 -12.10 6.80
CA ALA A 6 -3.08 -13.11 7.32
C ALA A 6 -2.89 -13.30 8.83
N VAL A 7 -3.84 -13.49 9.61
CA VAL A 7 -5.17 -13.97 9.89
C VAL A 7 -5.42 -14.02 11.41
N LEU A 8 -6.47 -13.64 11.95
CA LEU A 8 -7.71 -13.98 12.65
C LEU A 8 -7.66 -13.67 14.17
N VAL A 9 -8.61 -13.16 14.84
CA VAL A 9 -10.01 -13.29 15.20
C VAL A 9 -10.43 -12.21 16.20
N ALA A 10 -11.61 -11.64 15.94
CA ALA A 10 -12.69 -11.18 16.80
C ALA A 10 -12.47 -10.45 18.14
N GLY A 11 -13.21 -9.35 18.29
CA GLY A 11 -13.95 -9.09 19.51
C GLY A 11 -14.07 -7.65 19.96
N VAL A 12 -15.25 -7.08 19.69
CA VAL A 12 -16.09 -6.22 20.56
C VAL A 12 -15.77 -4.74 20.75
N ALA A 13 -16.82 -4.00 20.48
CA ALA A 13 -17.16 -2.59 20.55
C ALA A 13 -16.81 -1.84 21.86
N ALA A 14 -16.68 -0.51 21.74
CA ALA A 14 -17.55 0.46 22.42
C ALA A 14 -17.21 1.92 22.07
N THR A 15 -18.24 2.64 21.84
CA THR A 15 -18.61 4.03 21.72
C THR A 15 -17.84 5.06 22.55
N ALA A 16 -17.61 6.25 21.99
CA ALA A 16 -18.19 7.52 22.44
C ALA A 16 -17.55 8.72 21.73
N GLY A 17 -18.40 9.65 21.31
CA GLY A 17 -18.04 10.84 20.56
C GLY A 17 -17.51 11.97 21.43
N PHE A 18 -16.86 12.93 20.76
CA PHE A 18 -16.83 14.33 21.17
C PHE A 18 -16.63 15.23 19.96
N VAL A 19 -17.54 16.16 19.78
CA VAL A 19 -17.48 17.27 18.83
C VAL A 19 -16.65 18.39 19.45
N ALA A 20 -15.66 18.88 18.67
CA ALA A 20 -15.10 20.20 18.93
C ALA A 20 -14.87 20.92 17.59
N LEU A 21 -15.68 21.92 17.33
CA LEU A 21 -15.42 22.95 16.31
C LEU A 21 -14.25 23.81 16.74
N LEU A 22 -13.27 24.00 15.85
CA LEU A 22 -12.41 25.18 15.84
C LEU A 22 -12.20 25.61 14.39
N ALA A 23 -12.65 26.83 14.13
CA ALA A 23 -12.44 27.55 12.87
C ALA A 23 -11.02 28.16 12.87
N GLY A 24 -10.39 28.18 11.69
CA GLY A 24 -9.14 28.94 11.53
C GLY A 24 -8.40 28.67 10.22
N GLY A 25 -8.38 29.63 9.29
CA GLY A 25 -7.34 29.78 8.29
C GLY A 25 -7.57 29.09 6.95
N GLY A 26 -8.20 29.79 6.00
CA GLY A 26 -8.39 29.32 4.63
C GLY A 26 -7.09 29.26 3.81
N ALA A 27 -6.54 28.09 3.65
CA ALA A 27 -5.81 27.74 2.44
C ALA A 27 -6.85 27.30 1.40
N ALA A 28 -6.78 27.82 0.18
CA ALA A 28 -7.68 27.42 -0.90
C ALA A 28 -7.69 25.90 -1.02
N ALA A 29 -8.80 25.28 -0.62
CA ALA A 29 -8.97 23.84 -0.71
C ALA A 29 -8.95 23.48 -2.19
N SER A 30 -7.98 22.68 -2.63
CA SER A 30 -8.04 22.06 -3.95
C SER A 30 -9.36 21.31 -4.06
N ASN A 31 -10.14 21.58 -5.11
CA ASN A 31 -11.44 20.93 -5.38
C ASN A 31 -11.31 19.43 -5.76
N SER A 32 -10.14 18.83 -5.55
CA SER A 32 -9.93 17.40 -5.82
C SER A 32 -10.66 16.54 -4.80
N PRO A 33 -11.37 15.49 -5.24
CA PRO A 33 -12.07 14.59 -4.35
C PRO A 33 -11.13 13.98 -3.31
N ARG A 34 -11.62 13.83 -2.07
CA ARG A 34 -10.87 13.13 -1.01
C ARG A 34 -10.73 11.64 -1.37
N PRO A 35 -9.65 10.96 -0.92
CA PRO A 35 -9.46 9.54 -1.21
C PRO A 35 -10.63 8.68 -0.73
N GLY A 36 -11.24 8.99 0.42
CA GLY A 36 -12.43 8.31 0.91
C GLY A 36 -13.70 8.52 0.07
N GLN A 37 -13.74 9.52 -0.80
CA GLN A 37 -14.82 9.70 -1.79
C GLN A 37 -14.59 8.84 -3.04
N LEU A 38 -13.33 8.63 -3.42
CA LEU A 38 -12.93 7.84 -4.58
C LEU A 38 -12.90 6.33 -4.25
N ALA A 39 -12.41 5.99 -3.06
CA ALA A 39 -12.25 4.62 -2.57
C ALA A 39 -12.79 4.48 -1.13
N PRO A 40 -14.13 4.60 -0.92
CA PRO A 40 -14.73 4.58 0.40
C PRO A 40 -14.54 3.22 1.09
N ILE A 41 -14.23 3.25 2.40
CA ILE A 41 -14.05 2.03 3.21
C ILE A 41 -15.37 1.34 3.57
N HIS A 42 -16.51 2.04 3.45
CA HIS A 42 -17.82 1.53 3.75
C HIS A 42 -18.75 1.55 2.53
N GLY A 43 -19.79 0.73 2.58
CA GLY A 43 -20.84 0.67 1.56
C GLY A 43 -20.42 -0.01 0.23
N PRO A 44 -21.30 0.05 -0.77
CA PRO A 44 -21.03 -0.49 -2.10
C PRO A 44 -19.81 0.17 -2.72
N TYR A 45 -18.90 -0.63 -3.28
CA TYR A 45 -17.69 -0.15 -3.91
C TYR A 45 -17.69 -0.44 -5.43
N ALA A 46 -17.73 0.61 -6.23
CA ALA A 46 -17.67 0.52 -7.69
C ALA A 46 -16.96 1.75 -8.27
N PRO A 47 -15.62 1.82 -8.17
CA PRO A 47 -14.87 2.97 -8.65
C PRO A 47 -15.00 3.13 -10.16
N LYS A 48 -15.20 4.37 -10.61
CA LYS A 48 -15.27 4.70 -12.05
C LYS A 48 -13.88 4.98 -12.57
N ILE A 49 -13.28 4.00 -13.25
CA ILE A 49 -11.95 4.12 -13.85
C ILE A 49 -12.10 4.56 -15.31
N ASN A 50 -11.62 5.78 -15.59
CA ASN A 50 -11.49 6.28 -16.96
C ASN A 50 -9.99 6.31 -17.32
N PRO A 51 -9.52 5.47 -18.25
CA PRO A 51 -8.10 5.42 -18.64
C PRO A 51 -7.50 6.76 -19.06
N ALA A 52 -8.31 7.65 -19.66
CA ALA A 52 -7.87 8.98 -20.05
C ALA A 52 -7.49 9.90 -18.87
N ASN A 53 -7.86 9.53 -17.63
CA ASN A 53 -7.52 10.27 -16.43
C ASN A 53 -6.18 9.83 -15.80
N PHE A 54 -5.46 8.88 -16.40
CA PHE A 54 -4.20 8.39 -15.89
C PHE A 54 -3.01 8.95 -16.66
N VAL A 55 -1.87 9.06 -15.95
CA VAL A 55 -0.58 9.51 -16.50
C VAL A 55 0.38 8.32 -16.67
N MET A 56 1.51 8.57 -17.35
CA MET A 56 2.46 7.51 -17.72
C MET A 56 3.43 7.14 -16.59
N THR A 57 3.58 8.02 -15.62
CA THR A 57 4.57 7.91 -14.54
C THR A 57 3.88 7.92 -13.19
N VAL A 58 4.49 7.27 -12.22
CA VAL A 58 4.11 7.38 -10.81
C VAL A 58 5.17 8.23 -10.13
N ASP A 59 4.84 9.51 -9.90
CA ASP A 59 5.73 10.50 -9.30
C ASP A 59 5.14 11.14 -8.03
N ASN A 60 4.14 10.47 -7.43
CA ASN A 60 3.55 10.89 -6.17
C ASN A 60 4.62 11.15 -5.11
N ARG A 61 4.44 12.21 -4.33
CA ARG A 61 5.41 12.66 -3.32
C ARG A 61 5.82 11.56 -2.32
N TYR A 62 4.88 10.70 -1.92
CA TYR A 62 5.09 9.66 -0.90
C TYR A 62 5.21 8.26 -1.48
N LEU A 63 5.03 8.09 -2.79
CA LEU A 63 5.18 6.81 -3.48
C LEU A 63 5.68 7.01 -4.92
N PRO A 64 6.93 7.48 -5.11
CA PRO A 64 7.51 7.65 -6.44
C PRO A 64 8.09 6.33 -6.95
N PHE A 65 7.62 5.88 -8.13
CA PHE A 65 8.16 4.70 -8.79
C PHE A 65 8.85 5.06 -10.10
N LYS A 66 10.18 5.23 -10.08
CA LYS A 66 10.98 5.49 -11.28
C LYS A 66 11.45 4.18 -11.91
N ALA A 67 11.28 4.02 -13.22
CA ALA A 67 11.68 2.79 -13.93
C ALA A 67 13.17 2.47 -13.72
N GLY A 68 13.47 1.29 -13.23
CA GLY A 68 14.81 0.83 -12.84
C GLY A 68 15.15 1.01 -11.36
N MET A 69 14.35 1.76 -10.61
CA MET A 69 14.53 1.93 -9.17
C MET A 69 14.48 0.58 -8.47
N ARG A 70 15.40 0.38 -7.54
CA ARG A 70 15.45 -0.79 -6.64
C ARG A 70 15.46 -0.28 -5.22
N ILE A 71 14.54 -0.80 -4.41
CA ILE A 71 14.34 -0.47 -3.01
C ILE A 71 14.58 -1.75 -2.22
N ALA A 72 15.36 -1.70 -1.14
CA ALA A 72 15.66 -2.86 -0.32
C ALA A 72 15.36 -2.58 1.14
N PHE A 73 14.65 -3.50 1.75
CA PHE A 73 14.32 -3.51 3.15
C PHE A 73 14.94 -4.73 3.83
N GLU A 74 15.26 -4.58 5.11
CA GLU A 74 15.61 -5.66 6.01
C GLU A 74 14.69 -5.65 7.22
N GLY A 75 14.33 -6.82 7.71
CA GLY A 75 13.40 -6.91 8.81
C GLY A 75 13.36 -8.25 9.49
N VAL A 76 12.40 -8.34 10.41
CA VAL A 76 12.13 -9.56 11.17
C VAL A 76 10.63 -9.84 11.12
N LYS A 77 10.29 -11.08 10.77
CA LYS A 77 8.92 -11.60 10.83
C LYS A 77 8.91 -12.83 11.72
N ASP A 78 8.12 -12.80 12.80
CA ASP A 78 8.00 -13.89 13.78
C ASP A 78 9.34 -14.43 14.25
N GLY A 79 10.27 -13.50 14.58
CA GLY A 79 11.63 -13.83 15.07
C GLY A 79 12.62 -14.26 13.99
N THR A 80 12.23 -14.23 12.71
CA THR A 80 13.08 -14.65 11.60
C THR A 80 13.48 -13.46 10.73
N HIS A 81 14.78 -13.29 10.47
CA HIS A 81 15.30 -12.26 9.58
C HIS A 81 14.88 -12.52 8.13
N GLN A 82 14.39 -11.49 7.50
CA GLN A 82 13.99 -11.49 6.09
C GLN A 82 14.51 -10.25 5.38
N ASN A 83 14.66 -10.37 4.08
CA ASN A 83 14.94 -9.26 3.16
C ASN A 83 13.78 -9.13 2.20
N ASP A 84 13.40 -7.90 1.91
CA ASP A 84 12.45 -7.59 0.89
C ASP A 84 13.07 -6.64 -0.15
N VAL A 85 12.86 -6.94 -1.43
CA VAL A 85 13.44 -6.18 -2.53
C VAL A 85 12.40 -5.87 -3.57
N GLU A 86 12.07 -4.61 -3.68
CA GLU A 86 11.21 -4.07 -4.73
C GLU A 86 12.04 -3.57 -5.92
N VAL A 87 11.60 -3.89 -7.13
CA VAL A 87 12.20 -3.39 -8.37
C VAL A 87 11.13 -2.83 -9.29
N VAL A 88 11.21 -1.55 -9.59
CA VAL A 88 10.34 -0.89 -10.58
C VAL A 88 10.77 -1.31 -11.99
N LEU A 89 9.95 -2.12 -12.66
CA LEU A 89 10.31 -2.66 -13.95
C LEU A 89 10.19 -1.60 -15.06
N ARG A 90 11.04 -1.70 -16.08
CA ARG A 90 10.98 -0.81 -17.27
C ARG A 90 9.79 -1.13 -18.18
N ARG A 91 9.25 -2.34 -18.10
CA ARG A 91 8.04 -2.74 -18.83
C ARG A 91 6.79 -2.36 -18.05
N THR A 92 5.68 -2.22 -18.75
CA THR A 92 4.38 -1.87 -18.18
C THR A 92 3.33 -2.95 -18.47
N LYS A 93 2.18 -2.88 -17.81
CA LYS A 93 1.02 -3.75 -18.01
C LYS A 93 -0.23 -2.89 -18.22
N THR A 94 -1.06 -3.24 -19.18
CA THR A 94 -2.37 -2.61 -19.33
C THR A 94 -3.43 -3.44 -18.59
N ILE A 95 -4.19 -2.79 -17.67
CA ILE A 95 -5.27 -3.39 -16.89
C ILE A 95 -6.49 -2.49 -17.04
N ILE A 96 -7.63 -3.02 -17.47
CA ILE A 96 -8.87 -2.28 -17.79
C ILE A 96 -8.63 -0.98 -18.58
N GLY A 97 -7.71 -1.03 -19.56
CA GLY A 97 -7.33 0.10 -20.39
C GLY A 97 -6.32 1.08 -19.77
N VAL A 98 -6.00 0.95 -18.50
CA VAL A 98 -5.01 1.79 -17.79
C VAL A 98 -3.62 1.18 -17.90
N ARG A 99 -2.63 2.00 -18.28
CA ARG A 99 -1.22 1.59 -18.31
C ARG A 99 -0.63 1.65 -16.91
N CYS A 100 -0.18 0.51 -16.40
CA CYS A 100 0.35 0.36 -15.04
C CYS A 100 1.86 0.23 -15.03
N THR A 101 2.51 0.90 -14.09
CA THR A 101 3.87 0.62 -13.63
C THR A 101 3.86 -0.73 -12.92
N ILE A 102 4.87 -1.55 -13.18
CA ILE A 102 5.04 -2.83 -12.51
C ILE A 102 6.15 -2.71 -11.48
N VAL A 103 5.86 -3.00 -10.24
CA VAL A 103 6.86 -3.23 -9.20
C VAL A 103 6.94 -4.73 -8.96
N ARG A 104 8.14 -5.28 -9.01
CA ARG A 104 8.38 -6.66 -8.61
C ARG A 104 8.92 -6.65 -7.19
N ASP A 105 8.15 -7.20 -6.30
CA ASP A 105 8.50 -7.45 -4.92
C ASP A 105 9.05 -8.87 -4.76
N THR A 106 10.05 -9.07 -3.90
CA THR A 106 10.62 -10.37 -3.59
C THR A 106 11.03 -10.43 -2.13
N VAL A 107 10.25 -11.14 -1.33
CA VAL A 107 10.60 -11.47 0.05
C VAL A 107 11.49 -12.71 0.07
N SER A 108 12.58 -12.65 0.83
CA SER A 108 13.54 -13.74 0.94
C SER A 108 14.05 -13.94 2.36
N GLN A 109 14.45 -15.17 2.67
CA GLN A 109 15.05 -15.59 3.91
C GLN A 109 16.30 -16.43 3.62
N ASN A 110 17.44 -16.10 4.22
CA ASN A 110 18.72 -16.79 4.01
C ASN A 110 19.06 -16.92 2.51
N GLY A 111 18.84 -15.85 1.73
CA GLY A 111 19.08 -15.79 0.29
C GLY A 111 18.09 -16.58 -0.58
N ARG A 112 17.07 -17.22 0.01
CA ARG A 112 16.05 -17.99 -0.68
C ARG A 112 14.75 -17.22 -0.76
N ALA A 113 14.27 -16.93 -1.96
CA ALA A 113 12.99 -16.27 -2.14
C ALA A 113 11.84 -17.13 -1.61
N LEU A 114 11.01 -16.55 -0.75
CA LEU A 114 9.79 -17.12 -0.17
C LEU A 114 8.56 -16.73 -0.96
N GLU A 115 8.53 -15.44 -1.36
CA GLU A 115 7.42 -14.84 -2.09
C GLU A 115 7.95 -14.01 -3.26
N ARG A 116 7.14 -13.90 -4.31
CA ARG A 116 7.36 -13.01 -5.45
C ARG A 116 6.03 -12.44 -5.90
N THR A 117 5.94 -11.12 -5.94
CA THR A 117 4.75 -10.41 -6.39
C THR A 117 5.08 -9.49 -7.56
N LEU A 118 4.14 -9.31 -8.46
CA LEU A 118 4.14 -8.26 -9.47
C LEU A 118 2.95 -7.36 -9.18
N ASP A 119 3.24 -6.20 -8.63
CA ASP A 119 2.27 -5.19 -8.27
C ASP A 119 2.03 -4.24 -9.43
N TYR A 120 0.79 -3.82 -9.63
CA TYR A 120 0.39 -2.97 -10.73
C TYR A 120 -0.14 -1.64 -10.23
N TYR A 121 0.65 -0.59 -10.39
CA TYR A 121 0.32 0.77 -9.94
C TYR A 121 0.07 1.70 -11.12
N ALA A 122 -0.87 2.65 -10.95
CA ALA A 122 -1.10 3.71 -11.92
C ALA A 122 -1.45 5.01 -11.20
N GLN A 123 -0.95 6.14 -11.69
CA GLN A 123 -1.25 7.44 -11.11
C GLN A 123 -2.30 8.17 -11.95
N ASP A 124 -3.32 8.72 -11.29
CA ASP A 124 -4.27 9.59 -11.95
C ASP A 124 -3.73 11.03 -12.12
N LYS A 125 -4.40 11.85 -12.94
CA LYS A 125 -4.01 13.25 -13.21
C LYS A 125 -4.07 14.14 -11.97
N GLN A 126 -4.78 13.72 -10.91
CA GLN A 126 -4.83 14.40 -9.63
C GLN A 126 -3.63 14.04 -8.75
N GLY A 127 -2.85 13.00 -9.11
CA GLY A 127 -1.68 12.51 -8.39
C GLY A 127 -1.95 11.37 -7.40
N ASN A 128 -3.19 10.82 -7.35
CA ASN A 128 -3.46 9.63 -6.56
C ASN A 128 -2.83 8.41 -7.23
N VAL A 129 -2.16 7.57 -6.47
CA VAL A 129 -1.66 6.27 -6.94
C VAL A 129 -2.71 5.21 -6.66
N TRP A 130 -3.14 4.54 -7.71
CA TRP A 130 -4.12 3.45 -7.68
C TRP A 130 -3.41 2.10 -7.73
N TYR A 131 -3.84 1.17 -6.89
CA TYR A 131 -3.46 -0.23 -6.95
C TYR A 131 -4.42 -0.98 -7.87
N MET A 132 -3.90 -1.49 -8.98
CA MET A 132 -4.72 -2.08 -10.04
C MET A 132 -4.76 -3.60 -9.96
N GLY A 133 -4.04 -4.18 -9.01
CA GLY A 133 -3.96 -5.61 -8.74
C GLY A 133 -2.53 -6.13 -8.64
N GLU A 134 -2.42 -7.43 -8.44
CA GLU A 134 -1.15 -8.14 -8.30
C GLU A 134 -1.17 -9.54 -8.89
N ASP A 135 0.00 -10.05 -9.21
CA ASP A 135 0.25 -11.47 -9.41
C ASP A 135 1.24 -11.93 -8.33
N SER A 136 0.73 -12.51 -7.26
CA SER A 136 1.50 -13.01 -6.13
C SER A 136 1.74 -14.52 -6.23
N PHE A 137 2.94 -14.97 -5.84
CA PHE A 137 3.37 -16.35 -5.84
C PHE A 137 4.15 -16.64 -4.57
N GLU A 138 3.74 -17.68 -3.88
CA GLU A 138 4.39 -18.19 -2.67
C GLU A 138 5.17 -19.47 -2.94
N ARG A 139 6.24 -19.71 -2.19
CA ARG A 139 7.02 -20.93 -2.29
C ARG A 139 6.43 -22.03 -1.44
N HIS A 140 5.95 -23.12 -2.10
CA HIS A 140 5.49 -24.35 -1.48
C HIS A 140 6.33 -25.52 -1.97
N HIS A 141 6.89 -26.33 -1.07
CA HIS A 141 7.71 -27.51 -1.40
C HIS A 141 8.77 -27.27 -2.48
N GLY A 142 9.37 -26.07 -2.49
CA GLY A 142 10.45 -25.71 -3.42
C GLY A 142 9.98 -25.04 -4.73
N HIS A 143 8.69 -25.02 -5.03
CA HIS A 143 8.11 -24.42 -6.22
C HIS A 143 7.29 -23.18 -5.88
N PHE A 144 7.20 -22.23 -6.81
CA PHE A 144 6.30 -21.09 -6.68
C PHE A 144 4.89 -21.47 -7.15
N VAL A 145 3.91 -21.27 -6.28
CA VAL A 145 2.48 -21.49 -6.54
C VAL A 145 1.78 -20.13 -6.47
N LYS A 146 0.84 -19.91 -7.36
CA LYS A 146 0.07 -18.67 -7.35
C LYS A 146 -0.75 -18.56 -6.06
N ALA A 147 -0.63 -17.43 -5.35
CA ALA A 147 -1.35 -17.18 -4.13
C ALA A 147 -2.85 -16.94 -4.39
N SER A 148 -3.69 -17.25 -3.42
CA SER A 148 -5.15 -17.17 -3.55
C SER A 148 -5.68 -15.74 -3.55
N ASP A 149 -4.95 -14.82 -2.97
CA ASP A 149 -5.20 -13.39 -2.90
C ASP A 149 -4.79 -12.64 -4.18
N SER A 150 -4.00 -13.26 -5.04
CA SER A 150 -3.68 -12.72 -6.38
C SER A 150 -4.92 -12.26 -7.12
N TRP A 151 -4.96 -10.98 -7.53
CA TRP A 151 -6.13 -10.40 -8.16
C TRP A 151 -5.77 -9.34 -9.21
N ARG A 152 -6.72 -8.98 -10.03
CA ARG A 152 -6.61 -7.85 -10.98
C ARG A 152 -7.95 -7.15 -11.14
N SER A 153 -7.88 -5.84 -11.30
CA SER A 153 -9.03 -5.01 -11.62
C SER A 153 -9.73 -5.51 -12.89
N GLY A 154 -11.07 -5.62 -12.82
CA GLY A 154 -11.92 -6.10 -13.91
C GLY A 154 -11.99 -7.62 -14.06
N LEU A 155 -11.24 -8.40 -13.29
CA LEU A 155 -11.30 -9.87 -13.29
C LEU A 155 -11.93 -10.41 -12.01
N LYS A 156 -12.90 -11.32 -12.13
CA LYS A 156 -13.53 -12.03 -11.00
C LYS A 156 -14.04 -11.11 -9.89
N GLY A 157 -14.45 -9.88 -10.23
CA GLY A 157 -14.94 -8.91 -9.26
C GLY A 157 -13.87 -8.06 -8.57
N GLY A 158 -12.60 -8.23 -8.91
CA GLY A 158 -11.51 -7.37 -8.43
C GLY A 158 -11.69 -5.92 -8.86
N LYS A 159 -11.46 -4.99 -7.96
CA LYS A 159 -11.60 -3.54 -8.17
C LYS A 159 -10.41 -2.80 -7.59
N PRO A 160 -9.89 -1.77 -8.30
CA PRO A 160 -8.74 -1.01 -7.83
C PRO A 160 -9.10 -0.17 -6.61
N GLY A 161 -8.11 0.13 -5.78
CA GLY A 161 -8.19 1.10 -4.71
C GLY A 161 -7.08 2.14 -4.80
N ILE A 162 -7.03 3.07 -3.87
CA ILE A 162 -5.98 4.07 -3.77
C ILE A 162 -4.92 3.54 -2.80
N ILE A 163 -3.68 3.34 -3.27
CA ILE A 163 -2.58 2.97 -2.39
C ILE A 163 -1.95 4.21 -1.74
N MET A 164 -1.89 5.33 -2.48
CA MET A 164 -1.36 6.59 -1.96
C MET A 164 -2.16 7.78 -2.50
N PRO A 165 -2.77 8.59 -1.63
CA PRO A 165 -3.45 9.83 -2.03
C PRO A 165 -2.48 10.88 -2.58
N ALA A 166 -2.96 11.72 -3.51
CA ALA A 166 -2.22 12.87 -4.01
C ALA A 166 -1.86 13.87 -2.88
N HIS A 167 -2.83 14.11 -2.01
CA HIS A 167 -2.74 15.08 -0.91
C HIS A 167 -3.30 14.44 0.37
N PRO A 168 -2.57 13.51 1.01
CA PRO A 168 -3.04 12.85 2.22
C PRO A 168 -3.26 13.87 3.33
N ARG A 169 -4.32 13.69 4.11
CA ARG A 169 -4.65 14.52 5.28
C ARG A 169 -4.94 13.60 6.46
N ARG A 170 -4.57 14.03 7.65
CA ARG A 170 -4.92 13.31 8.88
C ARG A 170 -6.43 13.00 8.91
N GLY A 171 -6.76 11.75 9.19
CA GLY A 171 -8.13 11.24 9.23
C GLY A 171 -8.70 10.81 7.88
N ASP A 172 -7.94 10.90 6.78
CA ASP A 172 -8.34 10.24 5.52
C ASP A 172 -8.38 8.73 5.75
N ALA A 173 -9.43 8.10 5.20
CA ALA A 173 -9.63 6.65 5.22
C ALA A 173 -10.08 6.19 3.84
N TYR A 174 -9.46 5.16 3.30
CA TYR A 174 -9.69 4.71 1.93
C TYR A 174 -9.33 3.23 1.75
N ARG A 175 -9.99 2.57 0.77
CA ARG A 175 -9.62 1.23 0.33
C ARG A 175 -8.37 1.29 -0.52
N GLN A 176 -7.45 0.35 -0.26
CA GLN A 176 -6.27 0.16 -1.09
C GLN A 176 -6.53 -0.87 -2.18
N GLU A 177 -7.41 -1.85 -1.92
CA GLU A 177 -7.81 -2.89 -2.86
C GLU A 177 -9.21 -3.44 -2.54
N TYR A 178 -9.77 -4.21 -3.48
CA TYR A 178 -11.04 -4.87 -3.26
C TYR A 178 -11.16 -6.15 -4.10
N PHE A 179 -10.90 -7.29 -3.48
CA PHE A 179 -11.10 -8.61 -4.06
C PHE A 179 -11.62 -9.61 -3.02
N PRO A 180 -12.93 -9.61 -2.69
CA PRO A 180 -13.50 -10.46 -1.66
C PRO A 180 -13.22 -11.97 -1.80
N PRO A 181 -13.20 -12.57 -3.02
CA PRO A 181 -12.90 -14.00 -3.15
C PRO A 181 -11.53 -14.41 -2.62
N GLY A 182 -10.52 -13.52 -2.74
CA GLY A 182 -9.16 -13.74 -2.23
C GLY A 182 -8.91 -13.07 -0.88
N LYS A 183 -9.93 -12.40 -0.29
CA LYS A 183 -9.82 -11.62 0.95
C LYS A 183 -8.87 -10.42 0.86
N ALA A 184 -8.47 -10.01 -0.32
CA ALA A 184 -7.71 -8.78 -0.56
C ALA A 184 -8.65 -7.57 -0.41
N LEU A 185 -8.70 -7.01 0.80
CA LEU A 185 -9.68 -5.99 1.22
C LEU A 185 -9.01 -4.83 1.98
N ASP A 186 -7.76 -4.57 1.72
CA ASP A 186 -6.93 -3.66 2.48
C ASP A 186 -7.42 -2.23 2.45
N GLN A 187 -7.26 -1.59 3.60
CA GLN A 187 -7.68 -0.22 3.88
C GLN A 187 -6.58 0.52 4.62
N ALA A 188 -6.49 1.81 4.37
CA ALA A 188 -5.56 2.69 5.05
C ALA A 188 -6.26 3.84 5.75
N HIS A 189 -5.73 4.23 6.91
CA HIS A 189 -6.07 5.45 7.62
C HIS A 189 -4.82 6.32 7.76
N VAL A 190 -4.89 7.58 7.36
CA VAL A 190 -3.81 8.54 7.57
C VAL A 190 -3.81 9.01 9.03
N LEU A 191 -2.75 8.69 9.75
CA LEU A 191 -2.60 9.02 11.17
C LEU A 191 -1.94 10.39 11.36
N ARG A 192 -0.84 10.66 10.66
CA ARG A 192 -0.06 11.90 10.77
C ARG A 192 0.81 12.13 9.53
N LEU A 193 1.34 13.36 9.36
CA LEU A 193 2.12 13.79 8.19
C LEU A 193 3.44 14.50 8.55
N ASP A 194 3.79 14.55 9.82
CA ASP A 194 4.98 15.27 10.28
C ASP A 194 5.76 14.43 11.31
N GLU A 195 5.87 13.12 11.04
CA GLU A 195 6.68 12.24 11.87
C GLU A 195 8.15 12.41 11.52
N ARG A 196 9.01 12.05 12.47
CA ARG A 196 10.45 11.91 12.27
C ARG A 196 10.82 10.47 12.50
N LEU A 197 11.54 9.89 11.56
CA LEU A 197 11.96 8.49 11.67
C LEU A 197 13.39 8.34 11.17
N THR A 198 14.17 7.59 11.94
CA THR A 198 15.51 7.12 11.56
C THR A 198 15.41 5.64 11.21
N VAL A 199 15.91 5.28 10.04
CA VAL A 199 16.08 3.90 9.56
C VAL A 199 17.51 3.72 9.09
N PRO A 200 18.01 2.50 8.83
CA PRO A 200 19.39 2.27 8.39
C PRO A 200 19.81 3.09 7.17
N PHE A 201 18.87 3.36 6.25
CA PHE A 201 19.14 4.19 5.06
C PHE A 201 19.34 5.68 5.37
N GLY A 202 18.76 6.21 6.47
CA GLY A 202 18.92 7.62 6.82
C GLY A 202 17.89 8.17 7.80
N ASN A 203 17.95 9.51 7.96
CA ASN A 203 17.07 10.26 8.87
C ASN A 203 16.04 11.03 8.05
N PHE A 204 14.78 10.88 8.37
CA PHE A 204 13.67 11.48 7.63
C PHE A 204 12.81 12.39 8.50
N LYS A 205 12.27 13.44 7.86
CA LYS A 205 11.30 14.40 8.43
C LYS A 205 10.08 14.46 7.53
N HIS A 206 8.98 14.98 8.06
CA HIS A 206 7.70 15.08 7.34
C HIS A 206 7.21 13.72 6.83
N VAL A 207 7.46 12.69 7.61
CA VAL A 207 7.06 11.32 7.30
C VAL A 207 5.54 11.20 7.46
N LEU A 208 4.89 10.71 6.41
CA LEU A 208 3.49 10.28 6.44
C LEU A 208 3.42 8.94 7.16
N VAL A 209 2.49 8.82 8.09
CA VAL A 209 2.21 7.55 8.80
C VAL A 209 0.78 7.15 8.52
N THR A 210 0.60 5.94 8.04
CA THR A 210 -0.70 5.27 7.88
C THR A 210 -0.88 4.17 8.92
N SER A 211 -2.13 3.81 9.18
CA SER A 211 -2.50 2.54 9.78
C SER A 211 -3.21 1.73 8.70
N GLU A 212 -2.71 0.55 8.42
CA GLU A 212 -3.19 -0.30 7.34
C GLU A 212 -3.69 -1.62 7.91
N PHE A 213 -4.81 -2.10 7.39
CA PHE A 213 -5.47 -3.31 7.88
C PHE A 213 -6.46 -3.86 6.85
N SER A 214 -6.70 -5.15 6.90
CA SER A 214 -7.77 -5.81 6.16
C SER A 214 -8.93 -6.16 7.09
N PRO A 215 -10.20 -5.87 6.73
CA PRO A 215 -11.35 -6.36 7.49
C PRO A 215 -11.46 -7.89 7.56
N ALA A 216 -10.76 -8.59 6.67
CA ALA A 216 -10.70 -10.05 6.62
C ALA A 216 -9.63 -10.64 7.53
N GLU A 217 -8.80 -9.80 8.19
CA GLU A 217 -7.59 -10.20 8.91
C GLU A 217 -7.45 -9.48 10.25
N PRO A 218 -6.81 -10.09 11.27
CA PRO A 218 -6.64 -9.46 12.58
C PRO A 218 -5.47 -8.49 12.63
N GLN A 219 -4.59 -8.54 11.64
CA GLN A 219 -3.36 -7.78 11.62
C GLN A 219 -3.63 -6.31 11.33
N THR A 220 -2.93 -5.46 12.05
CA THR A 220 -2.87 -4.02 11.76
C THR A 220 -1.41 -3.63 11.77
N GLU A 221 -1.02 -2.89 10.76
CA GLU A 221 0.34 -2.37 10.64
C GLU A 221 0.34 -0.85 10.55
N LYS A 222 1.51 -0.27 10.79
CA LYS A 222 1.82 1.11 10.46
C LYS A 222 2.86 1.11 9.37
N LYS A 223 2.60 1.90 8.32
CA LYS A 223 3.58 2.19 7.29
C LYS A 223 4.03 3.64 7.37
N TYR A 224 5.28 3.84 7.03
CA TYR A 224 5.97 5.12 7.13
C TYR A 224 6.53 5.50 5.77
N TYR A 225 6.10 6.65 5.25
CA TYR A 225 6.48 7.11 3.90
C TYR A 225 7.22 8.44 3.98
N ALA A 226 8.42 8.49 3.41
CA ALA A 226 9.22 9.71 3.33
C ALA A 226 9.01 10.43 1.99
N PRO A 227 8.90 11.78 1.98
CA PRO A 227 8.77 12.55 0.77
C PRO A 227 9.93 12.28 -0.21
N GLY A 228 9.60 11.95 -1.46
CA GLY A 228 10.58 11.72 -2.54
C GLY A 228 11.29 10.37 -2.50
N VAL A 229 11.04 9.55 -1.49
CA VAL A 229 11.66 8.22 -1.31
C VAL A 229 10.63 7.10 -1.47
N GLY A 230 9.50 7.19 -0.83
CA GLY A 230 8.49 6.15 -0.74
C GLY A 230 8.39 5.58 0.68
N GLU A 231 8.02 4.32 0.78
CA GLU A 231 8.01 3.60 2.06
C GLU A 231 9.43 3.48 2.62
N ILE A 232 9.57 3.77 3.92
CA ILE A 232 10.86 3.69 4.63
C ILE A 232 10.83 2.72 5.80
N ALA A 233 9.63 2.36 6.28
CA ALA A 233 9.45 1.32 7.28
C ALA A 233 8.00 0.84 7.31
N GLU A 234 7.82 -0.39 7.74
CA GLU A 234 6.54 -0.90 8.20
C GLU A 234 6.71 -1.63 9.54
N ARG A 235 5.65 -1.65 10.33
CA ARG A 235 5.61 -2.35 11.61
C ARG A 235 4.22 -2.85 11.91
N VAL A 236 4.09 -4.14 12.13
CA VAL A 236 2.87 -4.73 12.69
C VAL A 236 2.71 -4.26 14.14
N VAL A 237 1.56 -3.65 14.43
CA VAL A 237 1.24 -3.12 15.78
C VAL A 237 0.17 -3.93 16.49
N LYS A 238 -0.49 -4.86 15.77
CA LYS A 238 -1.50 -5.77 16.31
C LYS A 238 -1.55 -7.01 15.43
N GLY A 239 -1.72 -8.19 16.06
CA GLY A 239 -2.02 -9.44 15.35
C GLY A 239 -0.81 -10.16 14.76
N GLY A 240 0.42 -9.79 15.13
CA GLY A 240 1.64 -10.42 14.67
C GLY A 240 2.89 -9.69 15.13
N HIS A 241 4.04 -10.14 14.67
CA HIS A 241 5.35 -9.54 14.95
C HIS A 241 6.13 -9.43 13.63
N GLU A 242 6.01 -8.27 12.98
CA GLU A 242 6.72 -7.99 11.74
C GLU A 242 7.19 -6.54 11.76
N GLU A 243 8.45 -6.31 11.37
CA GLU A 243 9.02 -4.99 11.19
C GLU A 243 10.04 -5.04 10.06
N PHE A 244 9.89 -4.14 9.08
CA PHE A 244 10.86 -3.92 8.01
C PHE A 244 11.29 -2.46 7.97
N GLN A 245 12.56 -2.23 7.64
CA GLN A 245 13.15 -0.90 7.52
C GLN A 245 13.96 -0.79 6.23
N LEU A 246 13.88 0.37 5.60
CA LEU A 246 14.63 0.70 4.39
C LEU A 246 16.13 0.71 4.68
N VAL A 247 16.88 -0.07 3.88
CA VAL A 247 18.34 -0.16 3.96
C VAL A 247 19.04 0.40 2.73
N ASN A 248 18.38 0.40 1.55
CA ASN A 248 19.00 0.91 0.33
C ASN A 248 17.98 1.31 -0.74
N VAL A 249 18.30 2.36 -1.50
CA VAL A 249 17.61 2.77 -2.72
C VAL A 249 18.64 3.03 -3.81
N THR A 250 18.44 2.43 -5.00
CA THR A 250 19.27 2.69 -6.19
C THR A 250 18.39 2.98 -7.41
N HIS A 251 18.96 3.69 -8.41
CA HIS A 251 18.26 4.15 -9.62
C HIS A 251 18.95 3.63 -10.87
#